data_252782473d1762de1185d77fb19c3ae2
#
_entry.id   252782473d1762de1185d77fb19c3ae2
#
_cell.length_a   1.000
_cell.length_b   1.000
_cell.length_c   1.000
_cell.angle_alpha   90.00
_cell.angle_beta   90.00
_cell.angle_gamma   90.00
#
_symmetry.space_group_name_H-M   'P 1'
#
loop_
_entity.id
_entity.type
_entity.pdbx_description
1 polymer ?
#
loop_
_entity_poly.entity_id
_entity_poly.type
_entity_poly.pdbx_seq_one_letter_code
_entity_poly.pdbx_strand_id
1 'polypeptide(L)'
;MADPVVKSLGETESERTANALRVRLMAHQIIVEALDDDDDEEDFDDEEEDDDDVVEVNKKEEWRQRLDKLQIQYGPALAARDKEAKERILDYDPKQGGAYYTRLLYVYDLASFDHDEESPLLPMRFTDAVYKSKHDYELCEAVNIFSVKMGSLDIDFPIHVYGTVIGRDSLDKKCVYLFRRGREDSQIINSKDESLILTGPKRGLALISDTYVEINLMIKGDDELQQDRELSKGILTIQGIARRWLKDCVLESCSLATRLSTVDVVYAVVKDAVEATISVEVLAGEYFGEITACTSSIKNRLVLHDSRLTRSDSGQNIAPAVIPLLRSVVAVYVKEMLLLTIAAHTDHGEITKCIEFTPRVNGSDLDEITVGAATLGVRVVWSIIDY
;
A
#
# COMPACT_ATOMS: atom_id res chain seq x y z
N MET A 1 23.18 -12.21 -33.35
CA MET A 1 21.71 -12.09 -33.36
C MET A 1 21.38 -10.93 -32.46
N ALA A 2 20.79 -9.88 -33.02
CA ALA A 2 20.59 -8.62 -32.33
C ALA A 2 19.28 -8.65 -31.54
N ASP A 3 19.33 -8.22 -30.27
CA ASP A 3 18.14 -8.04 -29.42
C ASP A 3 17.18 -7.00 -30.01
N PRO A 4 15.88 -7.21 -29.95
CA PRO A 4 14.92 -6.20 -30.34
C PRO A 4 14.82 -5.12 -29.27
N VAL A 5 15.30 -3.92 -29.61
CA VAL A 5 15.09 -2.70 -28.83
C VAL A 5 13.57 -2.45 -28.77
N VAL A 6 13.00 -2.62 -27.57
CA VAL A 6 11.64 -2.16 -27.27
C VAL A 6 11.66 -0.63 -27.28
N LYS A 7 11.20 -0.04 -28.38
CA LYS A 7 10.91 1.40 -28.44
C LYS A 7 9.73 1.68 -27.51
N SER A 8 9.95 2.44 -26.43
CA SER A 8 8.88 3.11 -25.71
C SER A 8 8.11 3.98 -26.71
N LEU A 9 6.84 3.67 -26.94
CA LEU A 9 5.92 4.50 -27.72
C LEU A 9 5.74 5.79 -26.90
N GLY A 10 6.46 6.83 -27.26
CA GLY A 10 6.28 8.16 -26.68
C GLY A 10 4.87 8.65 -26.98
N GLU A 11 4.22 9.26 -26.00
CA GLU A 11 2.93 9.92 -26.15
C GLU A 11 2.94 10.79 -27.40
N THR A 12 1.92 10.66 -28.22
CA THR A 12 1.73 11.52 -29.39
C THR A 12 1.45 12.95 -28.93
N GLU A 13 1.77 13.94 -29.77
CA GLU A 13 1.49 15.36 -29.48
C GLU A 13 0.00 15.61 -29.21
N SER A 14 -0.89 14.83 -29.85
CA SER A 14 -2.34 14.83 -29.62
C SER A 14 -2.70 14.33 -28.21
N GLU A 15 -2.02 13.30 -27.71
CA GLU A 15 -2.24 12.75 -26.35
C GLU A 15 -1.76 13.72 -25.27
N ARG A 16 -0.61 14.36 -25.45
CA ARG A 16 -0.10 15.41 -24.54
C ARG A 16 -1.06 16.61 -24.49
N THR A 17 -1.59 17.01 -25.62
CA THR A 17 -2.54 18.12 -25.69
C THR A 17 -3.86 17.76 -25.02
N ALA A 18 -4.38 16.54 -25.22
CA ALA A 18 -5.58 16.04 -24.56
C ALA A 18 -5.40 15.95 -23.02
N ASN A 19 -4.26 15.46 -22.56
CA ASN A 19 -3.95 15.38 -21.13
C ASN A 19 -3.82 16.77 -20.50
N ALA A 20 -3.10 17.70 -21.14
CA ALA A 20 -2.98 19.07 -20.66
C ALA A 20 -4.36 19.78 -20.59
N LEU A 21 -5.25 19.46 -21.52
CA LEU A 21 -6.61 19.99 -21.54
C LEU A 21 -7.47 19.42 -20.40
N ARG A 22 -7.37 18.12 -20.15
CA ARG A 22 -8.07 17.43 -19.05
C ARG A 22 -7.65 18.00 -17.71
N VAL A 23 -6.34 18.20 -17.47
CA VAL A 23 -5.80 18.83 -16.26
C VAL A 23 -6.39 20.24 -16.06
N ARG A 24 -6.48 21.04 -17.15
CA ARG A 24 -7.06 22.39 -17.07
C ARG A 24 -8.57 22.38 -16.81
N LEU A 25 -9.31 21.43 -17.43
CA LEU A 25 -10.75 21.30 -17.22
C LEU A 25 -11.08 20.90 -15.78
N MET A 26 -10.36 19.95 -15.18
CA MET A 26 -10.58 19.55 -13.79
C MET A 26 -10.13 20.60 -12.78
N ALA A 27 -8.99 21.24 -13.00
CA ALA A 27 -8.55 22.35 -12.13
C ALA A 27 -9.57 23.49 -12.13
N HIS A 28 -10.19 23.75 -13.27
CA HIS A 28 -11.22 24.78 -13.38
C HIS A 28 -12.55 24.36 -12.74
N GLN A 29 -12.95 23.10 -12.84
CA GLN A 29 -14.15 22.59 -12.18
C GLN A 29 -14.04 22.69 -10.66
N ILE A 30 -12.87 22.37 -10.08
CA ILE A 30 -12.57 22.55 -8.67
C ILE A 30 -12.63 24.05 -8.26
N ILE A 31 -12.11 24.94 -9.11
CA ILE A 31 -12.14 26.39 -8.86
C ILE A 31 -13.57 26.92 -8.95
N VAL A 32 -14.38 26.45 -9.90
CA VAL A 32 -15.79 26.86 -10.04
C VAL A 32 -16.63 26.33 -8.87
N GLU A 33 -16.47 25.06 -8.47
CA GLU A 33 -17.12 24.50 -7.29
C GLU A 33 -16.73 25.26 -5.99
N ALA A 34 -15.46 25.61 -5.82
CA ALA A 34 -14.99 26.38 -4.67
C ALA A 34 -15.48 27.85 -4.66
N LEU A 35 -15.81 28.42 -5.81
CA LEU A 35 -16.37 29.77 -5.93
C LEU A 35 -17.91 29.79 -5.81
N ASP A 36 -18.58 28.67 -6.13
CA ASP A 36 -20.03 28.53 -5.93
C ASP A 36 -20.37 28.23 -4.44
N ASP A 37 -19.42 27.67 -3.64
CA ASP A 37 -19.60 27.44 -2.19
C ASP A 37 -19.42 28.71 -1.34
N ASP A 38 -18.79 29.78 -1.87
CA ASP A 38 -18.62 31.05 -1.16
C ASP A 38 -19.83 32.01 -1.29
N ASP A 39 -20.84 31.67 -2.10
CA ASP A 39 -22.02 32.54 -2.33
C ASP A 39 -23.18 32.30 -1.33
N ASP A 40 -23.04 31.44 -0.30
CA ASP A 40 -24.13 31.05 0.61
C ASP A 40 -24.07 31.69 2.04
N GLU A 41 -23.31 32.73 2.28
CA GLU A 41 -23.51 33.55 3.51
C GLU A 41 -22.94 34.99 3.32
N GLU A 42 -23.82 35.95 3.06
CA GLU A 42 -23.94 37.22 3.83
C GLU A 42 -24.97 38.15 3.19
N ASP A 43 -26.08 38.39 3.94
CA ASP A 43 -26.92 39.57 3.79
C ASP A 43 -26.09 40.83 4.11
N PHE A 44 -25.75 41.59 3.10
CA PHE A 44 -25.34 43.00 3.28
C PHE A 44 -26.03 43.92 2.28
N ASP A 45 -26.58 44.97 2.85
CA ASP A 45 -27.29 46.10 2.24
C ASP A 45 -26.52 46.77 1.09
N ASP A 46 -27.32 47.23 0.12
CA ASP A 46 -27.01 48.18 -0.95
C ASP A 46 -25.74 49.03 -0.75
N GLU A 47 -24.80 48.94 -1.73
CA GLU A 47 -24.14 50.11 -2.30
C GLU A 47 -23.17 49.76 -3.42
N GLU A 48 -23.42 50.39 -4.61
CA GLU A 48 -22.52 50.59 -5.78
C GLU A 48 -21.85 49.35 -6.40
N GLU A 49 -22.43 48.83 -7.49
CA GLU A 49 -21.76 47.90 -8.41
C GLU A 49 -20.48 48.54 -8.96
N ASP A 50 -19.33 48.16 -8.45
CA ASP A 50 -18.02 48.53 -8.98
C ASP A 50 -17.80 47.87 -10.36
N ASP A 51 -17.27 48.64 -11.31
CA ASP A 51 -16.94 48.18 -12.69
C ASP A 51 -16.01 46.94 -12.71
N ASP A 52 -15.33 46.64 -11.61
CA ASP A 52 -14.45 45.48 -11.47
C ASP A 52 -15.22 44.17 -11.35
N ASP A 53 -16.39 44.14 -10.68
CA ASP A 53 -17.24 42.94 -10.55
C ASP A 53 -17.84 42.49 -11.91
N VAL A 54 -18.23 43.48 -12.74
CA VAL A 54 -18.74 43.20 -14.10
C VAL A 54 -17.65 42.60 -15.01
N VAL A 55 -16.40 43.00 -14.82
CA VAL A 55 -15.26 42.48 -15.59
C VAL A 55 -14.94 41.04 -15.17
N GLU A 56 -15.10 40.70 -13.91
CA GLU A 56 -14.84 39.36 -13.39
C GLU A 56 -15.93 38.36 -13.81
N VAL A 57 -17.21 38.79 -13.74
CA VAL A 57 -18.36 38.00 -14.23
C VAL A 57 -18.23 37.73 -15.75
N ASN A 58 -17.84 38.71 -16.54
CA ASN A 58 -17.62 38.52 -17.98
C ASN A 58 -16.46 37.54 -18.28
N LYS A 59 -15.37 37.57 -17.51
CA LYS A 59 -14.27 36.62 -17.63
C LYS A 59 -14.72 35.21 -17.27
N LYS A 60 -15.51 35.03 -16.20
CA LYS A 60 -16.09 33.74 -15.82
C LYS A 60 -16.96 33.16 -16.95
N GLU A 61 -17.81 33.98 -17.55
CA GLU A 61 -18.70 33.55 -18.66
C GLU A 61 -17.90 33.19 -19.93
N GLU A 62 -16.88 33.96 -20.31
CA GLU A 62 -15.99 33.63 -21.43
C GLU A 62 -15.27 32.30 -21.21
N TRP A 63 -14.81 32.02 -19.98
CA TRP A 63 -14.19 30.77 -19.61
C TRP A 63 -15.16 29.59 -19.67
N ARG A 64 -16.41 29.74 -19.18
CA ARG A 64 -17.47 28.74 -19.29
C ARG A 64 -17.73 28.38 -20.76
N GLN A 65 -17.94 29.37 -21.61
CA GLN A 65 -18.16 29.16 -23.05
C GLN A 65 -16.97 28.50 -23.76
N ARG A 66 -15.75 28.78 -23.32
CA ARG A 66 -14.54 28.14 -23.83
C ARG A 66 -14.45 26.68 -23.40
N LEU A 67 -14.80 26.39 -22.15
CA LEU A 67 -14.86 25.02 -21.62
C LEU A 67 -15.91 24.18 -22.32
N ASP A 68 -17.11 24.72 -22.55
CA ASP A 68 -18.18 24.03 -23.26
C ASP A 68 -17.75 23.67 -24.69
N LYS A 69 -17.09 24.58 -25.40
CA LYS A 69 -16.54 24.30 -26.74
C LYS A 69 -15.50 23.20 -26.70
N LEU A 70 -14.61 23.21 -25.71
CA LEU A 70 -13.60 22.15 -25.54
C LEU A 70 -14.23 20.81 -25.17
N GLN A 71 -15.26 20.81 -24.33
CA GLN A 71 -15.99 19.61 -23.95
C GLN A 71 -16.77 19.02 -25.13
N ILE A 72 -17.38 19.85 -25.98
CA ILE A 72 -18.03 19.39 -27.22
C ILE A 72 -17.00 18.78 -28.17
N GLN A 73 -15.83 19.41 -28.30
CA GLN A 73 -14.80 18.99 -29.28
C GLN A 73 -14.05 17.72 -28.83
N TYR A 74 -13.69 17.60 -27.56
CA TYR A 74 -12.81 16.53 -27.04
C TYR A 74 -13.52 15.53 -26.13
N GLY A 75 -14.68 15.90 -25.56
CA GLY A 75 -15.43 15.07 -24.63
C GLY A 75 -15.71 13.65 -25.13
N PRO A 76 -16.18 13.46 -26.36
CA PRO A 76 -16.45 12.13 -26.91
C PRO A 76 -15.17 11.25 -26.99
N ALA A 77 -14.03 11.82 -27.38
CA ALA A 77 -12.76 11.10 -27.48
C ALA A 77 -12.23 10.72 -26.08
N LEU A 78 -12.33 11.62 -25.11
CA LEU A 78 -11.97 11.36 -23.72
C LEU A 78 -12.87 10.27 -23.11
N ALA A 79 -14.17 10.35 -23.34
CA ALA A 79 -15.12 9.34 -22.84
C ALA A 79 -14.87 7.95 -23.47
N ALA A 80 -14.52 7.88 -24.76
CA ALA A 80 -14.16 6.63 -25.41
C ALA A 80 -12.88 6.03 -24.82
N ARG A 81 -11.86 6.86 -24.58
CA ARG A 81 -10.59 6.48 -23.95
C ARG A 81 -10.80 5.97 -22.51
N ASP A 82 -11.60 6.67 -21.71
CA ASP A 82 -11.94 6.26 -20.36
C ASP A 82 -12.73 4.95 -20.33
N LYS A 83 -13.63 4.76 -21.28
CA LYS A 83 -14.37 3.51 -21.46
C LYS A 83 -13.44 2.34 -21.75
N GLU A 84 -12.55 2.49 -22.71
CA GLU A 84 -11.54 1.47 -23.03
C GLU A 84 -10.64 1.15 -21.83
N ALA A 85 -10.22 2.17 -21.07
CA ALA A 85 -9.43 1.98 -19.86
C ALA A 85 -10.18 1.19 -18.79
N LYS A 86 -11.46 1.46 -18.58
CA LYS A 86 -12.32 0.69 -17.68
C LYS A 86 -12.52 -0.75 -18.14
N GLU A 87 -12.71 -0.97 -19.43
CA GLU A 87 -12.87 -2.31 -20.01
C GLU A 87 -11.61 -3.19 -19.80
N ARG A 88 -10.42 -2.61 -19.77
CA ARG A 88 -9.15 -3.35 -19.51
C ARG A 88 -9.06 -3.94 -18.12
N ILE A 89 -9.70 -3.33 -17.12
CA ILE A 89 -9.69 -3.77 -15.73
C ILE A 89 -11.02 -4.40 -15.30
N LEU A 90 -12.01 -4.44 -16.19
CA LEU A 90 -13.30 -5.07 -15.96
C LEU A 90 -13.18 -6.58 -16.20
N ASP A 91 -13.77 -7.36 -15.30
CA ASP A 91 -13.79 -8.82 -15.37
C ASP A 91 -15.17 -9.33 -14.92
N TYR A 92 -15.44 -10.61 -15.07
CA TYR A 92 -16.69 -11.23 -14.68
C TYR A 92 -16.45 -12.39 -13.73
N ASP A 93 -17.14 -12.39 -12.59
CA ASP A 93 -17.13 -13.51 -11.66
C ASP A 93 -18.50 -13.65 -10.98
N PRO A 94 -19.14 -14.85 -11.02
CA PRO A 94 -20.41 -15.10 -10.33
C PRO A 94 -20.34 -14.84 -8.82
N LYS A 95 -19.20 -15.10 -8.18
CA LYS A 95 -18.98 -14.85 -6.75
C LYS A 95 -19.03 -13.34 -6.40
N GLN A 96 -18.76 -12.47 -7.40
CA GLN A 96 -18.88 -11.02 -7.28
C GLN A 96 -20.25 -10.50 -7.74
N GLY A 97 -21.18 -11.39 -8.08
CA GLY A 97 -22.49 -11.02 -8.59
C GLY A 97 -22.51 -10.57 -10.05
N GLY A 98 -21.42 -10.75 -10.78
CA GLY A 98 -21.31 -10.39 -12.19
C GLY A 98 -20.02 -9.67 -12.57
N ALA A 99 -20.18 -8.59 -13.35
CA ALA A 99 -19.05 -7.77 -13.78
C ALA A 99 -18.50 -6.93 -12.62
N TYR A 100 -17.18 -6.89 -12.47
CA TYR A 100 -16.49 -6.16 -11.40
C TYR A 100 -15.12 -5.67 -11.87
N TYR A 101 -14.58 -4.67 -11.18
CA TYR A 101 -13.24 -4.17 -11.46
C TYR A 101 -12.20 -4.95 -10.67
N THR A 102 -11.15 -5.40 -11.34
CA THR A 102 -10.07 -6.20 -10.74
C THR A 102 -8.91 -5.37 -10.22
N ARG A 103 -8.85 -4.09 -10.62
CA ARG A 103 -7.77 -3.16 -10.27
C ARG A 103 -8.35 -1.80 -9.86
N LEU A 104 -7.50 -0.93 -9.34
CA LEU A 104 -7.87 0.42 -8.92
C LEU A 104 -8.50 1.21 -10.06
N LEU A 105 -9.75 1.66 -9.85
CA LEU A 105 -10.53 2.47 -10.78
C LEU A 105 -10.40 3.97 -10.50
N TYR A 106 -10.35 4.34 -9.21
CA TYR A 106 -10.42 5.73 -8.76
C TYR A 106 -9.06 6.40 -8.78
N VAL A 107 -8.61 6.73 -9.97
CA VAL A 107 -7.40 7.50 -10.26
C VAL A 107 -7.76 8.70 -11.13
N TYR A 108 -6.90 9.70 -11.11
CA TYR A 108 -7.14 10.95 -11.84
C TYR A 108 -7.33 10.76 -13.36
N ASP A 109 -6.47 9.97 -13.99
CA ASP A 109 -6.55 9.60 -15.41
C ASP A 109 -6.29 8.10 -15.59
N LEU A 110 -7.37 7.32 -15.61
CA LEU A 110 -7.29 5.87 -15.70
C LEU A 110 -6.66 5.40 -17.03
N ALA A 111 -6.83 6.16 -18.09
CA ALA A 111 -6.33 5.78 -19.40
C ALA A 111 -4.80 5.89 -19.53
N SER A 112 -4.17 6.78 -18.77
CA SER A 112 -2.71 6.94 -18.69
C SER A 112 -2.10 6.36 -17.43
N PHE A 113 -2.92 5.87 -16.50
CA PHE A 113 -2.41 5.31 -15.24
C PHE A 113 -1.77 3.94 -15.47
N ASP A 114 -0.48 3.83 -15.11
CA ASP A 114 0.23 2.56 -15.10
C ASP A 114 -0.04 1.82 -13.80
N HIS A 115 -0.90 0.80 -13.88
CA HIS A 115 -1.25 -0.04 -12.74
C HIS A 115 -0.07 -0.90 -12.24
N ASP A 116 1.00 -1.05 -13.00
CA ASP A 116 2.14 -1.89 -12.63
C ASP A 116 3.34 -1.07 -12.13
N GLU A 117 3.22 0.27 -12.18
CA GLU A 117 4.25 1.16 -11.67
C GLU A 117 4.43 1.01 -10.16
N GLU A 118 5.64 0.69 -9.73
CA GLU A 118 5.98 0.57 -8.32
C GLU A 118 6.17 1.94 -7.69
N SER A 119 5.66 2.13 -6.47
CA SER A 119 5.84 3.37 -5.70
C SER A 119 7.33 3.70 -5.57
N PRO A 120 7.79 4.89 -5.98
CA PRO A 120 9.16 5.33 -5.76
C PRO A 120 9.42 5.78 -4.33
N LEU A 121 8.37 5.92 -3.52
CA LEU A 121 8.48 6.38 -2.15
C LEU A 121 9.17 5.32 -1.29
N LEU A 122 10.19 5.75 -0.56
CA LEU A 122 10.96 4.92 0.35
C LEU A 122 10.45 5.11 1.79
N PRO A 123 10.78 4.21 2.72
CA PRO A 123 10.60 4.45 4.15
C PRO A 123 11.53 5.56 4.65
N MET A 124 11.36 5.98 5.89
CA MET A 124 12.23 6.94 6.60
C MET A 124 12.31 8.33 5.94
N ARG A 125 11.28 8.75 5.20
CA ARG A 125 11.30 10.01 4.43
C ARG A 125 11.53 11.26 5.28
N PHE A 126 11.05 11.24 6.51
CA PHE A 126 11.07 12.41 7.41
C PHE A 126 11.87 12.17 8.69
N THR A 127 12.73 11.16 8.71
CA THR A 127 13.54 10.78 9.89
C THR A 127 14.44 11.92 10.38
N ASP A 128 15.03 12.67 9.44
CA ASP A 128 15.95 13.76 9.74
C ASP A 128 15.26 15.14 9.80
N ALA A 129 13.91 15.17 9.69
CA ALA A 129 13.15 16.40 9.78
C ALA A 129 13.23 17.00 11.20
N VAL A 130 13.30 18.32 11.27
CA VAL A 130 13.37 19.06 12.56
C VAL A 130 12.03 19.71 12.83
N TYR A 131 11.29 19.16 13.80
CA TYR A 131 10.02 19.70 14.27
C TYR A 131 10.23 20.54 15.54
N LYS A 132 9.85 21.81 15.50
CA LYS A 132 9.96 22.73 16.65
C LYS A 132 8.75 22.63 17.58
N SER A 133 7.61 22.23 17.03
CA SER A 133 6.35 22.08 17.73
C SER A 133 5.49 20.95 17.14
N LYS A 134 4.42 20.58 17.85
CA LYS A 134 3.42 19.62 17.36
C LYS A 134 2.59 20.14 16.16
N HIS A 135 2.70 21.40 15.84
CA HIS A 135 2.01 22.02 14.69
C HIS A 135 2.85 21.93 13.40
N ASP A 136 4.08 21.45 13.49
CA ASP A 136 4.99 21.36 12.36
C ASP A 136 4.85 20.01 11.60
N TYR A 137 3.97 19.13 12.06
CA TYR A 137 3.68 17.84 11.40
C TYR A 137 2.24 17.41 11.70
N GLU A 138 1.70 16.61 10.81
CA GLU A 138 0.42 15.94 10.99
C GLU A 138 0.61 14.42 10.97
N LEU A 139 -0.15 13.70 11.79
CA LEU A 139 -0.16 12.24 11.81
C LEU A 139 -1.41 11.75 11.12
N CYS A 140 -1.26 10.77 10.26
CA CYS A 140 -2.38 10.12 9.62
C CYS A 140 -2.60 8.70 10.17
N GLU A 141 -3.75 8.12 9.88
CA GLU A 141 -3.98 6.70 10.07
C GLU A 141 -3.15 5.89 9.07
N ALA A 142 -2.80 4.67 9.46
CA ALA A 142 -2.05 3.73 8.62
C ALA A 142 -2.61 2.31 8.68
N VAL A 143 -2.18 1.48 7.74
CA VAL A 143 -2.60 0.07 7.67
C VAL A 143 -1.39 -0.85 7.84
N ASN A 144 -1.47 -1.78 8.80
CA ASN A 144 -0.61 -2.95 8.88
C ASN A 144 -1.33 -4.19 8.35
N ILE A 145 -0.83 -4.83 7.31
CA ILE A 145 -1.37 -6.11 6.81
C ILE A 145 -0.69 -7.26 7.56
N PHE A 146 -1.47 -8.05 8.30
CA PHE A 146 -0.96 -9.16 9.11
C PHE A 146 -0.86 -10.45 8.33
N SER A 147 -1.91 -10.81 7.61
CA SER A 147 -1.96 -12.06 6.87
C SER A 147 -2.86 -11.97 5.64
N VAL A 148 -2.54 -12.79 4.65
CA VAL A 148 -3.37 -13.08 3.48
C VAL A 148 -3.49 -14.59 3.40
N LYS A 149 -4.71 -15.14 3.55
CA LYS A 149 -5.00 -16.56 3.67
C LYS A 149 -6.07 -16.99 2.68
N MET A 150 -6.06 -18.28 2.32
CA MET A 150 -7.15 -18.91 1.61
C MET A 150 -8.23 -19.33 2.62
N GLY A 151 -9.23 -18.46 2.87
CA GLY A 151 -10.34 -18.74 3.80
C GLY A 151 -11.23 -19.89 3.31
N SER A 152 -11.44 -19.99 2.00
CA SER A 152 -12.02 -21.17 1.34
C SER A 152 -11.34 -21.42 0.00
N LEU A 153 -11.38 -22.66 -0.45
CA LEU A 153 -10.80 -23.12 -1.70
C LEU A 153 -11.75 -24.12 -2.37
N ASP A 154 -11.99 -23.97 -3.67
CA ASP A 154 -12.86 -24.87 -4.45
C ASP A 154 -12.10 -26.11 -4.98
N ILE A 155 -10.84 -26.26 -4.58
CA ILE A 155 -9.95 -27.38 -4.91
C ILE A 155 -9.22 -27.83 -3.66
N ASP A 156 -8.63 -29.01 -3.70
CA ASP A 156 -7.89 -29.59 -2.57
C ASP A 156 -6.48 -28.98 -2.43
N PHE A 157 -5.97 -28.99 -1.20
CA PHE A 157 -4.58 -28.74 -0.87
C PHE A 157 -3.72 -30.01 -1.10
N PRO A 158 -2.42 -29.87 -1.33
CA PRO A 158 -1.64 -28.62 -1.41
C PRO A 158 -1.81 -27.89 -2.74
N ILE A 159 -1.56 -26.59 -2.73
CA ILE A 159 -1.52 -25.76 -3.93
C ILE A 159 -0.20 -24.97 -4.02
N HIS A 160 0.29 -24.75 -5.23
CA HIS A 160 1.47 -23.94 -5.51
C HIS A 160 1.04 -22.55 -5.97
N VAL A 161 1.15 -21.55 -5.09
CA VAL A 161 0.63 -20.18 -5.31
C VAL A 161 1.75 -19.24 -5.75
N TYR A 162 1.50 -18.47 -6.80
CA TYR A 162 2.34 -17.37 -7.25
C TYR A 162 1.48 -16.16 -7.69
N GLY A 163 2.11 -15.04 -7.99
CA GLY A 163 1.42 -13.80 -8.36
C GLY A 163 1.71 -12.67 -7.40
N THR A 164 0.75 -11.76 -7.22
CA THR A 164 0.94 -10.53 -6.45
C THR A 164 -0.21 -10.23 -5.51
N VAL A 165 0.14 -9.64 -4.35
CA VAL A 165 -0.76 -8.86 -3.50
C VAL A 165 -0.12 -7.49 -3.32
N ILE A 166 -0.86 -6.43 -3.66
CA ILE A 166 -0.37 -5.07 -3.75
C ILE A 166 -1.20 -4.17 -2.84
N GLY A 167 -0.55 -3.39 -1.97
CA GLY A 167 -1.17 -2.26 -1.31
C GLY A 167 -1.09 -1.01 -2.18
N ARG A 168 -2.17 -0.21 -2.20
CA ARG A 168 -2.19 1.12 -2.81
C ARG A 168 -2.84 2.09 -1.86
N ASP A 169 -2.16 3.14 -1.56
CA ASP A 169 -2.65 4.19 -0.66
C ASP A 169 -2.78 5.55 -1.37
N SER A 170 -3.24 6.54 -0.65
CA SER A 170 -3.47 7.89 -1.16
C SER A 170 -2.20 8.69 -1.42
N LEU A 171 -1.01 8.23 -0.99
CA LEU A 171 0.24 8.96 -1.21
C LEU A 171 0.57 9.09 -2.70
N ASP A 172 0.47 7.98 -3.44
CA ASP A 172 0.76 7.97 -4.87
C ASP A 172 -0.09 6.98 -5.69
N LYS A 173 -0.90 6.15 -5.03
CA LYS A 173 -1.74 5.08 -5.61
C LYS A 173 -0.97 4.02 -6.41
N LYS A 174 0.37 4.04 -6.36
CA LYS A 174 1.25 3.09 -7.05
C LYS A 174 1.42 1.80 -6.27
N CYS A 175 2.08 0.82 -6.88
CA CYS A 175 2.27 -0.50 -6.28
C CYS A 175 3.19 -0.48 -5.06
N VAL A 176 2.70 -0.91 -3.92
CA VAL A 176 3.50 -1.31 -2.76
C VAL A 176 3.29 -2.81 -2.57
N TYR A 177 4.26 -3.61 -2.98
CA TYR A 177 4.12 -5.07 -2.91
C TYR A 177 4.07 -5.56 -1.47
N LEU A 178 3.08 -6.39 -1.18
CA LEU A 178 2.92 -7.14 0.08
C LEU A 178 3.38 -8.59 -0.12
N PHE A 179 3.06 -9.14 -1.29
CA PHE A 179 3.49 -10.46 -1.75
C PHE A 179 3.80 -10.36 -3.24
N ARG A 180 4.93 -10.94 -3.66
CA ARG A 180 5.32 -11.03 -5.07
C ARG A 180 6.17 -12.26 -5.28
N ARG A 181 5.65 -13.23 -6.02
CA ARG A 181 6.38 -14.45 -6.40
C ARG A 181 6.14 -14.79 -7.86
N GLY A 182 7.20 -15.17 -8.52
CA GLY A 182 7.13 -15.72 -9.88
C GLY A 182 6.66 -17.17 -9.87
N ARG A 183 6.30 -17.69 -11.04
CA ARG A 183 5.84 -19.07 -11.23
C ARG A 183 6.84 -20.09 -10.72
N GLU A 184 8.14 -19.86 -10.94
CA GLU A 184 9.21 -20.78 -10.53
C GLU A 184 9.56 -20.67 -9.03
N ASP A 185 9.17 -19.58 -8.38
CA ASP A 185 9.31 -19.35 -6.94
C ASP A 185 7.95 -19.41 -6.23
N SER A 186 7.04 -20.28 -6.71
CA SER A 186 5.71 -20.44 -6.12
C SER A 186 5.79 -20.90 -4.66
N GLN A 187 4.91 -20.39 -3.82
CA GLN A 187 4.77 -20.83 -2.43
C GLN A 187 3.83 -22.04 -2.36
N ILE A 188 4.23 -23.08 -1.67
CA ILE A 188 3.36 -24.21 -1.35
C ILE A 188 2.49 -23.82 -0.16
N ILE A 189 1.19 -23.99 -0.30
CA ILE A 189 0.19 -23.86 0.75
C ILE A 189 -0.43 -25.23 0.98
N ASN A 190 -0.24 -25.78 2.17
CA ASN A 190 -0.65 -27.13 2.52
C ASN A 190 -2.04 -27.18 3.19
N SER A 191 -2.48 -26.07 3.75
CA SER A 191 -3.77 -26.00 4.45
C SER A 191 -4.34 -24.57 4.45
N LYS A 192 -5.63 -24.45 4.74
CA LYS A 192 -6.32 -23.16 4.90
C LYS A 192 -5.76 -22.25 6.02
N ASP A 193 -5.06 -22.85 6.98
CA ASP A 193 -4.51 -22.12 8.12
C ASP A 193 -3.19 -21.41 7.77
N GLU A 194 -2.56 -21.81 6.65
CA GLU A 194 -1.33 -21.19 6.19
C GLU A 194 -1.59 -19.84 5.50
N SER A 195 -0.70 -18.89 5.75
CA SER A 195 -0.71 -17.57 5.13
C SER A 195 0.30 -17.48 4.00
N LEU A 196 0.07 -16.56 3.06
CA LEU A 196 1.13 -16.13 2.17
C LEU A 196 2.27 -15.51 2.99
N ILE A 197 3.51 -15.82 2.59
CA ILE A 197 4.72 -15.24 3.19
C ILE A 197 4.87 -13.83 2.64
N LEU A 198 4.43 -12.84 3.45
CA LEU A 198 4.47 -11.44 3.05
C LEU A 198 5.90 -10.90 3.15
N THR A 199 6.36 -10.23 2.08
CA THR A 199 7.69 -9.61 1.97
C THR A 199 7.64 -8.08 1.92
N GLY A 200 6.50 -7.50 2.23
CA GLY A 200 6.27 -6.06 2.31
C GLY A 200 5.20 -5.73 3.36
N PRO A 201 4.86 -4.46 3.49
CA PRO A 201 5.24 -3.33 2.61
C PRO A 201 6.68 -2.84 2.84
N LYS A 202 7.26 -2.18 1.82
CA LYS A 202 8.58 -1.53 1.94
C LYS A 202 8.53 -0.15 2.62
N ARG A 203 7.35 0.44 2.77
CA ARG A 203 7.04 1.68 3.51
C ARG A 203 5.69 1.57 4.20
N GLY A 204 5.42 2.44 5.14
CA GLY A 204 4.09 2.55 5.75
C GLY A 204 3.00 2.82 4.71
N LEU A 205 1.85 2.17 4.87
CA LEU A 205 0.66 2.39 4.05
C LEU A 205 -0.23 3.43 4.74
N ALA A 206 -0.33 4.62 4.15
CA ALA A 206 -1.19 5.69 4.67
C ALA A 206 -2.68 5.38 4.45
N LEU A 207 -3.52 5.74 5.42
CA LEU A 207 -4.98 5.60 5.33
C LEU A 207 -5.66 6.99 5.47
N ILE A 208 -5.29 7.92 4.60
CA ILE A 208 -5.84 9.28 4.58
C ILE A 208 -7.24 9.30 3.95
N SER A 209 -7.37 8.67 2.79
CA SER A 209 -8.64 8.36 2.15
C SER A 209 -8.89 6.85 2.19
N ASP A 210 -8.86 6.18 1.04
CA ASP A 210 -8.98 4.72 0.99
C ASP A 210 -7.62 4.09 0.67
N THR A 211 -7.36 2.94 1.28
CA THR A 211 -6.26 2.05 0.94
C THR A 211 -6.82 0.81 0.27
N TYR A 212 -6.22 0.42 -0.84
CA TYR A 212 -6.69 -0.71 -1.65
C TYR A 212 -5.71 -1.87 -1.54
N VAL A 213 -6.26 -3.09 -1.54
CA VAL A 213 -5.47 -4.31 -1.64
C VAL A 213 -5.85 -5.03 -2.93
N GLU A 214 -4.99 -4.95 -3.94
CA GLU A 214 -5.16 -5.70 -5.19
C GLU A 214 -4.58 -7.09 -5.05
N ILE A 215 -5.34 -8.09 -5.46
CA ILE A 215 -4.98 -9.51 -5.41
C ILE A 215 -5.00 -10.05 -6.82
N ASN A 216 -3.89 -10.67 -7.24
CA ASN A 216 -3.79 -11.39 -8.49
C ASN A 216 -2.92 -12.63 -8.26
N LEU A 217 -3.59 -13.73 -7.92
CA LEU A 217 -2.95 -14.98 -7.52
C LEU A 217 -3.30 -16.10 -8.51
N MET A 218 -2.29 -16.89 -8.82
CA MET A 218 -2.34 -18.03 -9.72
C MET A 218 -1.95 -19.32 -8.99
N ILE A 219 -2.49 -20.43 -9.46
CA ILE A 219 -2.04 -21.78 -9.10
C ILE A 219 -1.18 -22.31 -10.23
N LYS A 220 0.04 -22.73 -9.91
CA LYS A 220 0.94 -23.40 -10.84
C LYS A 220 0.38 -24.79 -11.15
N GLY A 221 0.28 -25.12 -12.42
CA GLY A 221 -0.03 -26.48 -12.86
C GLY A 221 1.10 -27.47 -12.53
N ASP A 222 0.75 -28.68 -12.13
CA ASP A 222 1.70 -29.69 -11.64
C ASP A 222 2.64 -30.23 -12.74
N ASP A 223 2.16 -30.26 -14.00
CA ASP A 223 2.89 -30.73 -15.17
C ASP A 223 2.93 -29.68 -16.30
N GLU A 224 3.86 -29.80 -17.24
CA GLU A 224 3.93 -28.96 -18.46
C GLU A 224 2.65 -29.02 -19.32
N LEU A 225 1.81 -30.03 -19.13
CA LEU A 225 0.53 -30.22 -19.82
C LEU A 225 -0.65 -29.58 -19.09
N GLN A 226 -0.51 -29.26 -17.80
CA GLN A 226 -1.57 -28.67 -16.99
C GLN A 226 -1.38 -27.16 -16.95
N GLN A 227 -2.37 -26.42 -17.50
CA GLN A 227 -2.35 -24.96 -17.50
C GLN A 227 -2.50 -24.39 -16.09
N ASP A 228 -1.81 -23.27 -15.84
CA ASP A 228 -1.98 -22.49 -14.64
C ASP A 228 -3.43 -21.97 -14.53
N ARG A 229 -3.95 -21.88 -13.31
CA ARG A 229 -5.33 -21.44 -13.06
C ARG A 229 -5.35 -20.20 -12.22
N GLU A 230 -6.28 -19.30 -12.51
CA GLU A 230 -6.53 -18.14 -11.64
C GLU A 230 -7.11 -18.62 -10.29
N LEU A 231 -6.38 -18.33 -9.21
CA LEU A 231 -6.78 -18.65 -7.84
C LEU A 231 -7.71 -17.56 -7.29
N SER A 232 -7.29 -16.31 -7.38
CA SER A 232 -8.05 -15.14 -6.96
C SER A 232 -7.60 -13.91 -7.72
N LYS A 233 -8.55 -13.05 -8.11
CA LYS A 233 -8.26 -11.81 -8.82
C LYS A 233 -9.29 -10.74 -8.45
N GLY A 234 -8.84 -9.59 -7.98
CA GLY A 234 -9.72 -8.47 -7.64
C GLY A 234 -9.09 -7.48 -6.68
N ILE A 235 -9.93 -6.61 -6.14
CA ILE A 235 -9.54 -5.51 -5.29
C ILE A 235 -10.44 -5.44 -4.04
N LEU A 236 -9.81 -5.20 -2.89
CA LEU A 236 -10.47 -4.90 -1.63
C LEU A 236 -10.21 -3.44 -1.26
N THR A 237 -11.19 -2.79 -0.64
CA THR A 237 -11.10 -1.41 -0.18
C THR A 237 -11.13 -1.34 1.34
N ILE A 238 -10.11 -0.72 1.92
CA ILE A 238 -10.05 -0.34 3.33
C ILE A 238 -10.38 1.14 3.40
N GLN A 239 -11.61 1.46 3.85
CA GLN A 239 -12.13 2.82 3.86
C GLN A 239 -11.46 3.65 4.97
N GLY A 240 -10.79 4.75 4.61
CA GLY A 240 -10.12 5.64 5.55
C GLY A 240 -11.04 6.67 6.17
N ILE A 241 -11.90 7.31 5.38
CA ILE A 241 -12.80 8.39 5.86
C ILE A 241 -13.63 7.95 7.06
N ALA A 242 -14.21 6.75 7.01
CA ALA A 242 -15.01 6.19 8.11
C ALA A 242 -14.19 5.94 9.39
N ARG A 243 -12.86 6.00 9.32
CA ARG A 243 -11.91 5.66 10.40
C ARG A 243 -11.14 6.85 10.97
N ARG A 244 -11.29 8.06 10.41
CA ARG A 244 -10.63 9.29 10.88
C ARG A 244 -10.90 9.63 12.35
N TRP A 245 -11.98 9.07 12.93
CA TRP A 245 -12.40 9.36 14.31
C TRP A 245 -12.29 8.15 15.22
N LEU A 246 -11.49 7.16 14.85
CA LEU A 246 -11.21 6.02 15.72
C LEU A 246 -10.57 6.50 17.03
N LYS A 247 -11.06 5.96 18.14
CA LYS A 247 -10.48 6.23 19.47
C LYS A 247 -9.24 5.39 19.71
N ASP A 248 -9.25 4.16 19.22
CA ASP A 248 -8.21 3.14 19.43
C ASP A 248 -7.85 2.48 18.10
N CYS A 249 -6.66 1.87 18.03
CA CYS A 249 -6.29 1.00 16.91
C CYS A 249 -7.22 -0.22 16.84
N VAL A 250 -7.62 -0.63 15.64
CA VAL A 250 -8.54 -1.73 15.45
C VAL A 250 -7.97 -2.81 14.55
N LEU A 251 -8.23 -4.07 14.91
CA LEU A 251 -7.93 -5.22 14.07
C LEU A 251 -9.20 -5.60 13.30
N GLU A 252 -9.09 -5.71 11.99
CA GLU A 252 -10.18 -6.01 11.07
C GLU A 252 -9.79 -7.07 10.06
N SER A 253 -10.77 -7.57 9.34
CA SER A 253 -10.57 -8.45 8.20
C SER A 253 -11.53 -8.13 7.08
N CYS A 254 -11.11 -8.37 5.85
CA CYS A 254 -11.98 -8.33 4.67
C CYS A 254 -11.68 -9.51 3.77
N SER A 255 -12.68 -9.93 2.98
CA SER A 255 -12.61 -11.14 2.17
C SER A 255 -12.92 -10.83 0.72
N LEU A 256 -12.18 -11.45 -0.20
CA LEU A 256 -12.41 -11.42 -1.64
C LEU A 256 -12.77 -12.82 -2.13
N ALA A 257 -14.01 -13.03 -2.48
CA ALA A 257 -14.49 -14.30 -3.06
C ALA A 257 -14.46 -14.20 -4.60
N THR A 258 -13.45 -14.79 -5.23
CA THR A 258 -13.30 -14.81 -6.69
C THR A 258 -12.66 -16.12 -7.15
N ARG A 259 -12.90 -16.47 -8.40
CA ARG A 259 -12.29 -17.63 -9.07
C ARG A 259 -12.45 -18.91 -8.24
N LEU A 260 -11.34 -19.49 -7.80
CA LEU A 260 -11.28 -20.78 -7.09
C LEU A 260 -11.18 -20.62 -5.57
N SER A 261 -11.22 -19.40 -5.04
CA SER A 261 -11.02 -19.18 -3.60
C SER A 261 -11.84 -18.02 -3.03
N THR A 262 -11.85 -17.95 -1.70
CA THR A 262 -12.07 -16.73 -0.95
C THR A 262 -10.76 -16.39 -0.25
N VAL A 263 -10.19 -15.22 -0.54
CA VAL A 263 -8.97 -14.74 0.10
C VAL A 263 -9.34 -13.80 1.23
N ASP A 264 -8.86 -14.12 2.45
CA ASP A 264 -9.05 -13.32 3.65
C ASP A 264 -7.80 -12.49 3.93
N VAL A 265 -7.98 -11.18 4.06
CA VAL A 265 -6.94 -10.23 4.43
C VAL A 265 -7.22 -9.72 5.84
N VAL A 266 -6.28 -10.01 6.77
CA VAL A 266 -6.32 -9.50 8.14
C VAL A 266 -5.40 -8.30 8.25
N TYR A 267 -5.92 -7.19 8.76
CA TYR A 267 -5.19 -5.95 8.88
C TYR A 267 -5.53 -5.19 10.16
N ALA A 268 -4.66 -4.28 10.58
CA ALA A 268 -4.97 -3.30 11.60
C ALA A 268 -5.00 -1.89 11.00
N VAL A 269 -5.96 -1.10 11.44
CA VAL A 269 -5.94 0.35 11.28
C VAL A 269 -5.28 0.95 12.50
N VAL A 270 -4.17 1.61 12.27
CA VAL A 270 -3.32 2.25 13.28
C VAL A 270 -3.58 3.75 13.25
N LYS A 271 -4.06 4.27 14.38
CA LYS A 271 -4.38 5.68 14.56
C LYS A 271 -3.10 6.51 14.79
N ASP A 272 -3.11 7.79 14.35
CA ASP A 272 -2.00 8.74 14.57
C ASP A 272 -0.64 8.03 14.42
N ALA A 273 -0.43 7.41 13.26
CA ALA A 273 0.64 6.46 13.05
C ALA A 273 1.98 7.11 12.73
N VAL A 274 3.03 6.49 13.25
CA VAL A 274 4.40 6.68 12.78
C VAL A 274 4.92 5.40 12.16
N GLU A 275 5.83 5.53 11.22
CA GLU A 275 6.53 4.42 10.59
C GLU A 275 7.75 4.03 11.42
N ALA A 276 7.83 2.75 11.81
CA ALA A 276 9.02 2.13 12.37
C ALA A 276 9.70 1.30 11.28
N THR A 277 10.89 1.69 10.86
CA THR A 277 11.75 0.88 9.99
C THR A 277 12.79 0.16 10.83
N ILE A 278 12.72 -1.17 10.82
CA ILE A 278 13.48 -2.05 11.71
C ILE A 278 14.65 -2.68 10.93
N SER A 279 15.81 -2.72 11.54
CA SER A 279 16.94 -3.50 11.09
C SER A 279 17.55 -4.27 12.26
N VAL A 280 18.03 -5.48 11.99
CA VAL A 280 18.62 -6.37 13.00
C VAL A 280 19.94 -6.90 12.46
N GLU A 281 20.98 -6.87 13.31
CA GLU A 281 22.30 -7.41 12.99
C GLU A 281 22.77 -8.36 14.08
N VAL A 282 23.54 -9.35 13.71
CA VAL A 282 24.21 -10.27 14.65
C VAL A 282 25.52 -9.64 15.06
N LEU A 283 25.64 -9.22 16.31
CA LEU A 283 26.86 -8.63 16.88
C LEU A 283 27.84 -9.71 17.35
N ALA A 284 27.29 -10.82 17.89
CA ALA A 284 28.08 -11.96 18.36
C ALA A 284 27.26 -13.25 18.32
N GLY A 285 27.94 -14.37 18.14
CA GLY A 285 27.33 -15.70 18.09
C GLY A 285 26.63 -15.99 16.77
N GLU A 286 25.79 -17.00 16.74
CA GLU A 286 24.96 -17.42 15.61
C GLU A 286 23.48 -17.34 15.99
N TYR A 287 22.66 -16.81 15.11
CA TYR A 287 21.22 -16.69 15.31
C TYR A 287 20.46 -17.59 14.32
N PHE A 288 19.62 -18.43 14.89
CA PHE A 288 18.63 -19.21 14.14
C PHE A 288 17.30 -19.13 14.91
N GLY A 289 16.26 -18.55 14.27
CA GLY A 289 15.01 -18.31 15.00
C GLY A 289 14.02 -17.44 14.26
N GLU A 290 13.07 -16.88 15.00
CA GLU A 290 12.01 -16.03 14.51
C GLU A 290 12.07 -14.64 15.15
N ILE A 291 11.83 -13.59 14.38
CA ILE A 291 11.66 -12.21 14.85
C ILE A 291 10.27 -11.73 14.45
N THR A 292 9.49 -11.31 15.43
CA THR A 292 8.15 -10.79 15.22
C THR A 292 7.96 -9.42 15.86
N ALA A 293 7.04 -8.62 15.31
CA ALA A 293 6.64 -7.33 15.85
C ALA A 293 5.14 -7.32 16.18
N CYS A 294 4.78 -6.62 17.25
CA CYS A 294 3.40 -6.25 17.57
C CYS A 294 3.39 -4.89 18.29
N THR A 295 2.20 -4.36 18.57
CA THR A 295 2.05 -3.15 19.40
C THR A 295 1.42 -3.49 20.74
N SER A 296 1.40 -2.52 21.66
CA SER A 296 0.81 -2.75 22.99
C SER A 296 -0.70 -3.03 22.92
N SER A 297 -1.43 -2.53 21.93
CA SER A 297 -2.86 -2.77 21.74
C SER A 297 -3.16 -3.94 20.79
N ILE A 298 -2.42 -4.06 19.70
CA ILE A 298 -2.62 -5.12 18.67
C ILE A 298 -1.59 -6.22 18.91
N LYS A 299 -2.02 -7.32 19.55
CA LYS A 299 -1.12 -8.45 19.89
C LYS A 299 -0.87 -9.42 18.73
N ASN A 300 -1.54 -9.21 17.59
CA ASN A 300 -1.25 -9.97 16.38
C ASN A 300 0.19 -9.72 15.95
N ARG A 301 0.89 -10.79 15.59
CA ARG A 301 2.32 -10.75 15.28
C ARG A 301 2.53 -10.51 13.79
N LEU A 302 3.40 -9.57 13.47
CA LEU A 302 3.97 -9.37 12.15
C LEU A 302 5.29 -10.14 12.10
N VAL A 303 5.38 -11.20 11.30
CA VAL A 303 6.64 -11.94 11.12
C VAL A 303 7.61 -11.07 10.32
N LEU A 304 8.71 -10.68 10.94
CA LEU A 304 9.78 -9.90 10.31
C LEU A 304 10.88 -10.80 9.76
N HIS A 305 11.18 -11.91 10.44
CA HIS A 305 12.16 -12.89 10.03
C HIS A 305 11.76 -14.27 10.54
N ASP A 306 12.01 -15.30 9.74
CA ASP A 306 11.99 -16.71 10.13
C ASP A 306 13.12 -17.41 9.39
N SER A 307 14.10 -17.93 10.13
CA SER A 307 15.26 -18.60 9.57
C SER A 307 14.90 -19.86 8.77
N ARG A 308 13.71 -20.43 8.99
CA ARG A 308 13.21 -21.59 8.21
C ARG A 308 12.73 -21.19 6.81
N LEU A 309 12.32 -19.93 6.65
CA LEU A 309 11.81 -19.38 5.38
C LEU A 309 12.91 -18.67 4.57
N THR A 310 13.90 -18.13 5.25
CA THR A 310 15.05 -17.46 4.64
C THR A 310 16.20 -18.46 4.51
N ARG A 311 16.26 -19.23 3.42
CA ARG A 311 17.45 -20.01 3.08
C ARG A 311 18.57 -19.06 2.69
N SER A 312 19.48 -18.78 3.60
CA SER A 312 20.77 -18.19 3.22
C SER A 312 21.70 -19.30 2.73
N ASP A 313 21.98 -19.33 1.44
CA ASP A 313 23.06 -20.12 0.81
C ASP A 313 24.46 -19.57 1.21
N SER A 314 24.56 -18.76 2.23
CA SER A 314 25.79 -18.11 2.66
C SER A 314 26.46 -18.92 3.74
N GLY A 315 27.44 -19.71 3.31
CA GLY A 315 28.45 -20.24 4.22
C GLY A 315 29.15 -19.13 4.99
N GLN A 316 29.34 -19.34 6.31
CA GLN A 316 30.11 -18.54 7.27
C GLN A 316 29.82 -17.02 7.25
N ASN A 317 28.79 -16.61 7.96
CA ASN A 317 28.61 -15.21 8.33
C ASN A 317 29.64 -14.80 9.39
N ILE A 318 30.64 -14.04 8.97
CA ILE A 318 31.53 -13.33 9.92
C ILE A 318 30.71 -12.16 10.47
N ALA A 319 30.49 -12.13 11.80
CA ALA A 319 29.80 -11.01 12.46
C ALA A 319 30.59 -9.69 12.27
N PRO A 320 29.92 -8.53 12.12
CA PRO A 320 28.49 -8.31 12.17
C PRO A 320 27.79 -8.65 10.83
N ALA A 321 26.71 -9.40 10.91
CA ALA A 321 25.93 -9.77 9.73
C ALA A 321 24.48 -9.27 9.89
N VAL A 322 23.98 -8.53 8.88
CA VAL A 322 22.61 -8.05 8.86
C VAL A 322 21.68 -9.25 8.61
N ILE A 323 20.67 -9.40 9.46
CA ILE A 323 19.62 -10.40 9.30
C ILE A 323 18.67 -9.94 8.20
N PRO A 324 18.48 -10.72 7.12
CA PRO A 324 17.52 -10.37 6.07
C PRO A 324 16.09 -10.49 6.62
N LEU A 325 15.40 -9.36 6.71
CA LEU A 325 14.00 -9.34 7.14
C LEU A 325 13.08 -9.58 5.94
N LEU A 326 12.03 -10.36 6.12
CA LEU A 326 10.94 -10.53 5.15
C LEU A 326 10.23 -9.20 4.90
N ARG A 327 10.02 -8.45 5.97
CA ARG A 327 9.52 -7.08 5.96
C ARG A 327 10.13 -6.32 7.13
N SER A 328 10.41 -5.05 6.92
CA SER A 328 11.12 -4.21 7.90
C SER A 328 10.28 -3.04 8.43
N VAL A 329 9.09 -2.82 7.89
CA VAL A 329 8.29 -1.64 8.20
C VAL A 329 7.03 -2.01 8.96
N VAL A 330 6.77 -1.29 10.06
CA VAL A 330 5.58 -1.44 10.91
C VAL A 330 5.03 -0.05 11.22
N ALA A 331 3.75 0.17 10.99
CA ALA A 331 3.05 1.35 11.48
C ALA A 331 2.71 1.18 12.96
N VAL A 332 3.00 2.20 13.78
CA VAL A 332 2.81 2.17 15.23
C VAL A 332 2.08 3.44 15.66
N TYR A 333 1.05 3.30 16.49
CA TYR A 333 0.40 4.45 17.11
C TYR A 333 1.41 5.20 18.01
N VAL A 334 1.55 6.49 17.83
CA VAL A 334 2.57 7.31 18.50
C VAL A 334 2.50 7.26 20.03
N LYS A 335 1.36 6.82 20.60
CA LYS A 335 1.16 6.67 22.06
C LYS A 335 1.24 5.24 22.57
N GLU A 336 1.57 4.27 21.72
CA GLU A 336 1.73 2.86 22.06
C GLU A 336 3.19 2.45 21.98
N MET A 337 3.50 1.23 22.46
CA MET A 337 4.85 0.67 22.35
C MET A 337 4.95 -0.27 21.16
N LEU A 338 6.06 -0.22 20.45
CA LEU A 338 6.48 -1.26 19.52
C LEU A 338 7.17 -2.37 20.32
N LEU A 339 6.68 -3.60 20.21
CA LEU A 339 7.19 -4.77 20.89
C LEU A 339 7.82 -5.71 19.87
N LEU A 340 9.11 -5.95 19.97
CA LEU A 340 9.82 -6.94 19.15
C LEU A 340 10.06 -8.19 20.00
N THR A 341 9.55 -9.32 19.53
CA THR A 341 9.78 -10.62 20.13
C THR A 341 10.81 -11.36 19.30
N ILE A 342 11.90 -11.77 19.93
CA ILE A 342 13.01 -12.50 19.32
C ILE A 342 13.07 -13.87 19.95
N ALA A 343 12.85 -14.90 19.15
CA ALA A 343 12.90 -16.29 19.54
C ALA A 343 14.12 -16.96 18.90
N ALA A 344 15.01 -17.53 19.68
CA ALA A 344 16.12 -18.35 19.21
C ALA A 344 15.79 -19.83 19.40
N HIS A 345 15.91 -20.61 18.33
CA HIS A 345 15.78 -22.07 18.39
C HIS A 345 17.14 -22.69 18.77
N THR A 346 17.14 -23.48 19.82
CA THR A 346 18.33 -24.17 20.32
C THR A 346 18.06 -25.66 20.45
N ASP A 347 19.11 -26.46 20.63
CA ASP A 347 18.99 -27.91 20.85
C ASP A 347 18.16 -28.26 22.11
N HIS A 348 18.02 -27.32 23.04
CA HIS A 348 17.29 -27.48 24.30
C HIS A 348 15.88 -26.86 24.27
N GLY A 349 15.43 -26.36 23.10
CA GLY A 349 14.15 -25.71 22.95
C GLY A 349 14.26 -24.25 22.48
N GLU A 350 13.18 -23.51 22.60
CA GLU A 350 13.08 -22.10 22.19
C GLU A 350 13.35 -21.17 23.38
N ILE A 351 14.23 -20.19 23.16
CA ILE A 351 14.48 -19.10 24.11
C ILE A 351 13.90 -17.82 23.51
N THR A 352 12.95 -17.20 24.19
CA THR A 352 12.25 -16.00 23.70
C THR A 352 12.56 -14.81 24.60
N LYS A 353 12.85 -13.67 23.99
CA LYS A 353 12.98 -12.36 24.66
C LYS A 353 12.20 -11.30 23.92
N CYS A 354 11.80 -10.27 24.64
CA CYS A 354 11.10 -9.12 24.11
C CYS A 354 11.92 -7.84 24.37
N ILE A 355 11.88 -6.93 23.40
CA ILE A 355 12.46 -5.59 23.47
C ILE A 355 11.36 -4.59 23.09
N GLU A 356 11.33 -3.45 23.77
CA GLU A 356 10.27 -2.46 23.66
C GLU A 356 10.86 -1.12 23.20
N PHE A 357 10.19 -0.48 22.24
CA PHE A 357 10.57 0.84 21.73
C PHE A 357 9.41 1.82 21.88
N THR A 358 9.71 3.02 22.39
CA THR A 358 8.75 4.13 22.43
C THR A 358 8.74 4.85 21.12
N PRO A 359 7.57 4.92 20.40
CA PRO A 359 7.49 5.59 19.11
C PRO A 359 7.85 7.07 19.17
N ARG A 360 8.45 7.54 18.08
CA ARG A 360 8.81 8.94 17.84
C ARG A 360 8.35 9.38 16.46
N VAL A 361 8.16 10.67 16.28
CA VAL A 361 7.79 11.24 14.96
C VAL A 361 8.97 11.26 13.99
N ASN A 362 10.20 11.15 14.50
CA ASN A 362 11.46 11.10 13.73
C ASN A 362 12.60 10.54 14.58
N GLY A 363 13.78 10.37 13.96
CA GLY A 363 14.99 9.91 14.62
C GLY A 363 15.13 8.39 14.67
N SER A 364 15.96 7.87 15.56
CA SER A 364 16.19 6.42 15.70
C SER A 364 16.55 6.02 17.10
N ASP A 365 16.24 4.77 17.43
CA ASP A 365 16.64 4.09 18.65
C ASP A 365 17.49 2.85 18.30
N LEU A 366 18.44 2.54 19.15
CA LEU A 366 19.28 1.36 19.04
C LEU A 366 19.30 0.66 20.39
N ASP A 367 19.13 -0.64 20.41
CA ASP A 367 19.22 -1.45 21.61
C ASP A 367 19.88 -2.80 21.28
N GLU A 368 20.42 -3.47 22.32
CA GLU A 368 21.10 -4.75 22.18
C GLU A 368 20.37 -5.80 23.04
N ILE A 369 20.24 -6.99 22.48
CA ILE A 369 19.59 -8.10 23.18
C ILE A 369 20.36 -9.39 22.96
N THR A 370 20.65 -10.10 24.07
CA THR A 370 21.22 -11.44 24.01
C THR A 370 20.13 -12.48 24.13
N VAL A 371 20.00 -13.36 23.16
CA VAL A 371 19.03 -14.47 23.14
C VAL A 371 19.75 -15.76 22.72
N GLY A 372 19.68 -16.78 23.59
CA GLY A 372 20.47 -17.99 23.40
C GLY A 372 21.98 -17.69 23.37
N ALA A 373 22.67 -18.13 22.32
CA ALA A 373 24.10 -17.88 22.10
C ALA A 373 24.37 -16.60 21.28
N ALA A 374 23.34 -15.93 20.76
CA ALA A 374 23.48 -14.77 19.92
C ALA A 374 23.28 -13.46 20.69
N THR A 375 24.05 -12.45 20.35
CA THR A 375 23.80 -11.04 20.70
C THR A 375 23.43 -10.29 19.45
N LEU A 376 22.26 -9.66 19.46
CA LEU A 376 21.69 -8.94 18.34
C LEU A 376 21.64 -7.44 18.64
N GLY A 377 22.04 -6.61 17.67
CA GLY A 377 21.75 -5.19 17.65
C GLY A 377 20.44 -4.95 16.91
N VAL A 378 19.50 -4.25 17.54
CA VAL A 378 18.20 -3.91 16.97
C VAL A 378 18.11 -2.41 16.82
N ARG A 379 17.97 -1.93 15.59
CA ARG A 379 17.77 -0.52 15.30
C ARG A 379 16.37 -0.28 14.76
N VAL A 380 15.71 0.72 15.32
CA VAL A 380 14.41 1.22 14.85
C VAL A 380 14.57 2.66 14.42
N VAL A 381 14.22 2.96 13.18
CA VAL A 381 14.22 4.30 12.61
C VAL A 381 12.78 4.78 12.49
N TRP A 382 12.50 5.94 13.04
CA TRP A 382 11.17 6.54 13.12
C TRP A 382 10.97 7.63 12.07
N SER A 383 9.79 7.67 11.48
CA SER A 383 9.37 8.71 10.55
C SER A 383 7.85 8.89 10.64
N ILE A 384 7.34 10.09 10.41
CA ILE A 384 5.94 10.24 10.03
C ILE A 384 5.73 9.62 8.65
N ILE A 385 4.47 9.26 8.33
CA ILE A 385 4.13 8.57 7.07
C ILE A 385 3.81 9.57 5.97
N ASP A 386 3.16 10.67 6.31
CA ASP A 386 2.85 11.77 5.39
C ASP A 386 3.19 13.10 6.04
N TYR A 387 3.28 14.18 5.20
CA TYR A 387 3.68 15.52 5.67
C TYR A 387 2.62 16.55 5.33
#